data_7340a0f11d1a4bcc7df2a5d31e2a90eb
#
_entry.id   7340a0f11d1a4bcc7df2a5d31e2a90eb
#
_cell.length_a   1.000
_cell.length_b   1.000
_cell.length_c   1.000
_cell.angle_alpha   90.00
_cell.angle_beta   90.00
_cell.angle_gamma   90.00
#
_symmetry.space_group_name_H-M   'P 1'
#
loop_
_entity.id
_entity.type
_entity.pdbx_description
1 polymer ?
#
loop_
_entity_poly.entity_id
_entity_poly.type
_entity_poly.pdbx_seq_one_letter_code
_entity_poly.pdbx_strand_id
1 'polypeptide(L)'
;SPTDAGELWHLLDTRFQLPVTLIPVNVFNTASISRYNTILIPEGTHSAITDAAKEKLKSWVQAGGVLIGFERALNFFTASGFGKFDVKKDEEKKDPSKPKPYADIEENLRAQETSGAIFEAEADLTHPFLYGYTSNK
;
A
#
# COMPACT_ATOMS: atom_id res chain seq x y z
N SER A 1 5.33 6.16 -3.48
CA SER A 1 6.65 6.81 -3.59
C SER A 1 7.51 6.10 -4.64
N PRO A 2 8.41 6.78 -5.34
CA PRO A 2 9.35 6.13 -6.27
C PRO A 2 10.28 5.15 -5.54
N THR A 3 10.64 5.43 -4.30
CA THR A 3 11.49 4.57 -3.48
C THR A 3 10.84 3.22 -3.23
N ASP A 4 9.60 3.21 -2.73
CA ASP A 4 8.89 1.97 -2.41
C ASP A 4 8.60 1.12 -3.65
N ALA A 5 8.27 1.78 -4.78
CA ALA A 5 8.13 1.09 -6.05
C ALA A 5 9.46 0.47 -6.51
N GLY A 6 10.58 1.17 -6.27
CA GLY A 6 11.92 0.66 -6.57
C GLY A 6 12.33 -0.52 -5.68
N GLU A 7 12.02 -0.47 -4.40
CA GLU A 7 12.29 -1.57 -3.46
C GLU A 7 11.51 -2.84 -3.84
N LEU A 8 10.20 -2.70 -4.12
CA LEU A 8 9.38 -3.83 -4.57
C LEU A 8 9.88 -4.40 -5.90
N TRP A 9 10.19 -3.53 -6.86
CA TRP A 9 10.76 -3.98 -8.14
C TRP A 9 12.08 -4.71 -7.94
N HIS A 10 13.01 -4.13 -7.17
CA HIS A 10 14.31 -4.72 -6.91
C HIS A 10 14.18 -6.09 -6.22
N LEU A 11 13.32 -6.20 -5.22
CA LEU A 11 13.07 -7.47 -4.53
C LEU A 11 12.54 -8.54 -5.48
N LEU A 12 11.50 -8.22 -6.25
CA LEU A 12 10.85 -9.18 -7.14
C LEU A 12 11.75 -9.60 -8.31
N ASP A 13 12.44 -8.63 -8.92
CA ASP A 13 13.32 -8.87 -10.07
C ASP A 13 14.60 -9.62 -9.65
N THR A 14 15.32 -9.13 -8.62
CA THR A 14 16.63 -9.66 -8.28
C THR A 14 16.58 -10.94 -7.44
N ARG A 15 15.69 -11.00 -6.45
CA ARG A 15 15.61 -12.14 -5.53
C ARG A 15 14.71 -13.26 -6.03
N PHE A 16 13.57 -12.90 -6.61
CA PHE A 16 12.57 -13.87 -7.06
C PHE A 16 12.58 -14.09 -8.57
N GLN A 17 13.33 -13.31 -9.33
CA GLN A 17 13.44 -13.38 -10.79
C GLN A 17 12.06 -13.31 -11.48
N LEU A 18 11.14 -12.56 -10.89
CA LEU A 18 9.81 -12.33 -11.43
C LEU A 18 9.82 -11.11 -12.36
N PRO A 19 9.36 -11.26 -13.60
CA PRO A 19 9.27 -10.13 -14.52
C PRO A 19 8.19 -9.14 -14.06
N VAL A 20 8.61 -7.94 -13.71
CA VAL A 20 7.72 -6.87 -13.24
C VAL A 20 7.71 -5.72 -14.21
N THR A 21 6.52 -5.20 -14.51
CA THR A 21 6.36 -3.99 -15.33
C THR A 21 6.03 -2.81 -14.43
N LEU A 22 6.88 -1.79 -14.42
CA LEU A 22 6.59 -0.52 -13.74
C LEU A 22 5.72 0.34 -14.64
N ILE A 23 4.55 0.74 -14.13
CA ILE A 23 3.61 1.60 -14.83
C ILE A 23 3.51 2.92 -14.06
N PRO A 24 3.98 4.04 -14.62
CA PRO A 24 3.77 5.35 -14.02
C PRO A 24 2.28 5.66 -13.84
N VAL A 25 1.92 6.33 -12.72
CA VAL A 25 0.52 6.58 -12.36
C VAL A 25 -0.25 7.33 -13.46
N ASN A 26 0.38 8.29 -14.11
CA ASN A 26 -0.22 9.03 -15.23
C ASN A 26 -0.49 8.14 -16.45
N VAL A 27 0.39 7.15 -16.72
CA VAL A 27 0.23 6.19 -17.82
C VAL A 27 -0.83 5.13 -17.48
N PHE A 28 -0.99 4.78 -16.21
CA PHE A 28 -1.96 3.79 -15.76
C PHE A 28 -3.40 4.09 -16.22
N ASN A 29 -3.78 5.36 -16.31
CA ASN A 29 -5.11 5.78 -16.74
C ASN A 29 -5.48 5.23 -18.13
N THR A 30 -4.52 5.13 -19.04
CA THR A 30 -4.72 4.65 -20.42
C THR A 30 -4.17 3.27 -20.67
N ALA A 31 -3.36 2.73 -19.76
CA ALA A 31 -2.75 1.42 -19.91
C ALA A 31 -3.79 0.29 -19.97
N SER A 32 -3.54 -0.69 -20.84
CA SER A 32 -4.28 -1.95 -20.81
C SER A 32 -3.74 -2.83 -19.70
N ILE A 33 -4.59 -3.16 -18.73
CA ILE A 33 -4.23 -3.98 -17.57
C ILE A 33 -4.68 -5.44 -17.71
N SER A 34 -5.40 -5.79 -18.76
CA SER A 34 -5.96 -7.13 -18.97
C SER A 34 -4.91 -8.26 -19.11
N ARG A 35 -3.68 -7.90 -19.47
CA ARG A 35 -2.58 -8.85 -19.60
C ARG A 35 -1.88 -9.19 -18.28
N TYR A 36 -2.18 -8.47 -17.20
CA TYR A 36 -1.62 -8.72 -15.88
C TYR A 36 -2.60 -9.53 -15.04
N ASN A 37 -2.09 -10.42 -14.22
CA ASN A 37 -2.85 -11.18 -13.24
C ASN A 37 -2.76 -10.59 -11.83
N THR A 38 -1.71 -9.82 -11.56
CA THR A 38 -1.47 -9.19 -10.26
C THR A 38 -1.01 -7.74 -10.46
N ILE A 39 -1.58 -6.84 -9.69
CA ILE A 39 -1.18 -5.43 -9.63
C ILE A 39 -0.80 -5.10 -8.20
N LEU A 40 0.41 -4.56 -8.01
CA LEU A 40 0.91 -4.05 -6.75
C LEU A 40 0.80 -2.53 -6.74
N ILE A 41 0.20 -1.98 -5.71
CA ILE A 41 0.14 -0.52 -5.49
C ILE A 41 1.00 -0.19 -4.27
N PRO A 42 2.20 0.35 -4.48
CA PRO A 42 3.09 0.76 -3.39
C PRO A 42 2.53 1.97 -2.67
N GLU A 43 3.15 2.32 -1.55
CA GLU A 43 2.85 3.55 -0.84
C GLU A 43 3.00 4.78 -1.75
N GLY A 44 2.13 5.75 -1.56
CA GLY A 44 2.21 7.02 -2.30
C GLY A 44 0.87 7.72 -2.51
N THR A 45 0.92 8.79 -3.28
CA THR A 45 -0.26 9.57 -3.66
C THR A 45 -0.86 9.02 -4.96
N HIS A 46 -2.12 8.62 -4.90
CA HIS A 46 -2.84 8.00 -6.02
C HIS A 46 -3.92 8.94 -6.62
N SER A 47 -3.87 10.22 -6.29
CA SER A 47 -4.84 11.23 -6.73
C SER A 47 -4.89 11.44 -8.25
N ALA A 48 -3.80 11.08 -8.96
CA ALA A 48 -3.75 11.17 -10.42
C ALA A 48 -4.49 10.02 -11.14
N ILE A 49 -4.95 8.99 -10.40
CA ILE A 49 -5.77 7.92 -10.97
C ILE A 49 -7.18 8.43 -11.17
N THR A 50 -7.62 8.49 -12.42
CA THR A 50 -8.96 8.96 -12.78
C THR A 50 -10.05 7.99 -12.35
N ASP A 51 -11.30 8.47 -12.22
CA ASP A 51 -12.43 7.61 -11.85
C ASP A 51 -12.66 6.52 -12.90
N ALA A 52 -12.47 6.81 -14.17
CA ALA A 52 -12.54 5.79 -15.23
C ALA A 52 -11.48 4.68 -15.03
N ALA A 53 -10.27 5.04 -14.60
CA ALA A 53 -9.21 4.07 -14.30
C ALA A 53 -9.51 3.27 -13.03
N LYS A 54 -10.16 3.87 -12.03
CA LYS A 54 -10.65 3.14 -10.84
C LYS A 54 -11.71 2.10 -11.21
N GLU A 55 -12.68 2.46 -12.04
CA GLU A 55 -13.71 1.52 -12.52
C GLU A 55 -13.12 0.40 -13.38
N LYS A 56 -12.16 0.73 -14.24
CA LYS A 56 -11.39 -0.27 -14.99
C LYS A 56 -10.68 -1.25 -14.05
N LEU A 57 -10.05 -0.75 -12.98
CA LEU A 57 -9.37 -1.56 -11.99
C LEU A 57 -10.34 -2.45 -11.21
N LYS A 58 -11.51 -1.94 -10.82
CA LYS A 58 -12.57 -2.74 -10.19
C LYS A 58 -13.05 -3.88 -11.08
N SER A 59 -13.35 -3.58 -12.34
CA SER A 59 -13.78 -4.58 -13.30
C SER A 59 -12.73 -5.67 -13.49
N TRP A 60 -11.46 -5.27 -13.49
CA TRP A 60 -10.34 -6.21 -13.59
C TRP A 60 -10.22 -7.10 -12.34
N VAL A 61 -10.41 -6.55 -11.13
CA VAL A 61 -10.45 -7.35 -9.88
C VAL A 61 -11.64 -8.33 -9.91
N GLN A 62 -12.83 -7.86 -10.31
CA GLN A 62 -14.03 -8.71 -10.43
C GLN A 62 -13.85 -9.84 -11.45
N ALA A 63 -13.02 -9.64 -12.45
CA ALA A 63 -12.66 -10.66 -13.42
C ALA A 63 -11.59 -11.65 -12.92
N GLY A 64 -11.16 -11.55 -11.65
CA GLY A 64 -10.21 -12.47 -11.00
C GLY A 64 -8.79 -11.93 -10.87
N GLY A 65 -8.56 -10.65 -11.16
CA GLY A 65 -7.27 -10.01 -10.93
C GLY A 65 -6.96 -9.85 -9.43
N VAL A 66 -5.70 -10.01 -9.06
CA VAL A 66 -5.22 -9.84 -7.68
C VAL A 66 -4.66 -8.44 -7.49
N LEU A 67 -5.25 -7.68 -6.57
CA LEU A 67 -4.83 -6.32 -6.23
C LEU A 67 -4.23 -6.30 -4.82
N ILE A 68 -2.97 -5.87 -4.71
CA ILE A 68 -2.25 -5.79 -3.44
C ILE A 68 -1.84 -4.34 -3.22
N GLY A 69 -2.14 -3.81 -2.05
CA GLY A 69 -1.76 -2.46 -1.64
C GLY A 69 -0.95 -2.45 -0.37
N PHE A 70 -0.03 -1.51 -0.28
CA PHE A 70 0.83 -1.32 0.87
C PHE A 70 0.55 0.03 1.54
N GLU A 71 0.51 0.05 2.87
CA GLU A 71 0.41 1.26 3.69
C GLU A 71 -0.73 2.19 3.25
N ARG A 72 -0.43 3.43 2.86
CA ARG A 72 -1.42 4.43 2.45
C ARG A 72 -2.18 4.09 1.16
N ALA A 73 -1.76 3.06 0.40
CA ALA A 73 -2.57 2.56 -0.71
C ALA A 73 -3.93 2.03 -0.22
N LEU A 74 -4.04 1.60 1.04
CA LEU A 74 -5.32 1.20 1.64
C LEU A 74 -6.34 2.36 1.68
N ASN A 75 -5.89 3.59 1.85
CA ASN A 75 -6.76 4.77 1.78
C ASN A 75 -7.33 4.95 0.37
N PHE A 76 -6.50 4.73 -0.66
CA PHE A 76 -6.96 4.73 -2.05
C PHE A 76 -7.98 3.61 -2.29
N PHE A 77 -7.78 2.42 -1.75
CA PHE A 77 -8.72 1.31 -1.89
C PHE A 77 -10.06 1.63 -1.25
N THR A 78 -10.06 2.17 -0.02
CA THR A 78 -11.27 2.59 0.67
C THR A 78 -12.01 3.68 -0.10
N ALA A 79 -11.30 4.74 -0.50
CA ALA A 79 -11.87 5.85 -1.26
C ALA A 79 -12.41 5.43 -2.64
N SER A 80 -11.84 4.38 -3.22
CA SER A 80 -12.25 3.82 -4.51
C SER A 80 -13.31 2.73 -4.39
N GLY A 81 -13.71 2.34 -3.18
CA GLY A 81 -14.76 1.35 -2.95
C GLY A 81 -14.34 -0.10 -3.19
N PHE A 82 -13.05 -0.44 -3.05
CA PHE A 82 -12.56 -1.81 -3.10
C PHE A 82 -12.84 -2.60 -1.82
N GLY A 83 -13.08 -1.92 -0.72
CA GLY A 83 -13.40 -2.52 0.56
C GLY A 83 -13.58 -1.47 1.64
N LYS A 84 -14.03 -1.89 2.82
CA LYS A 84 -14.04 -1.07 4.03
C LYS A 84 -12.87 -1.54 4.89
N PHE A 85 -11.91 -0.67 5.07
CA PHE A 85 -10.76 -0.90 5.93
C PHE A 85 -10.85 0.08 7.09
N ASP A 86 -10.89 -0.43 8.31
CA ASP A 86 -10.83 0.41 9.50
C ASP A 86 -9.37 0.82 9.73
N VAL A 87 -9.01 1.97 9.20
CA VAL A 87 -7.73 2.59 9.51
C VAL A 87 -7.85 3.22 10.90
N LYS A 88 -7.05 2.73 11.84
CA LYS A 88 -6.96 3.32 13.18
C LYS A 88 -6.56 4.80 13.01
N LYS A 89 -7.48 5.69 13.34
CA LYS A 89 -7.17 7.12 13.39
C LYS A 89 -6.36 7.35 14.64
N ASP A 90 -5.21 7.96 14.50
CA ASP A 90 -4.48 8.49 15.64
C ASP A 90 -5.39 9.48 16.36
N GLU A 91 -5.86 9.10 17.54
CA GLU A 91 -6.56 10.02 18.43
C GLU A 91 -5.55 11.00 19.05
N GLU A 92 -4.84 11.74 18.23
CA GLU A 92 -4.19 12.94 18.71
C GLU A 92 -5.28 13.95 19.09
N LYS A 93 -5.61 13.97 20.35
CA LYS A 93 -6.23 15.15 20.96
C LYS A 93 -5.21 16.30 20.85
N LYS A 94 -5.16 16.91 19.68
CA LYS A 94 -4.45 18.18 19.51
C LYS A 94 -5.20 19.18 20.33
N ASP A 95 -4.67 19.47 21.52
CA ASP A 95 -5.08 20.66 22.26
C ASP A 95 -4.50 21.88 21.53
N PRO A 96 -5.31 22.61 20.74
CA PRO A 96 -4.82 23.73 19.95
C PRO A 96 -4.37 24.91 20.81
N SER A 97 -4.63 24.86 22.12
CA SER A 97 -4.31 25.94 23.08
C SER A 97 -2.89 25.88 23.62
N LYS A 98 -2.15 24.80 23.36
CA LYS A 98 -0.76 24.65 23.80
C LYS A 98 0.18 24.57 22.59
N PRO A 99 0.78 25.70 22.18
CA PRO A 99 1.83 25.66 21.17
C PRO A 99 3.00 24.81 21.70
N LYS A 100 3.33 23.73 20.99
CA LYS A 100 4.50 22.91 21.34
C LYS A 100 5.76 23.72 21.02
N PRO A 101 6.77 23.75 21.90
CA PRO A 101 8.06 24.35 21.58
C PRO A 101 8.60 23.77 20.28
N TYR A 102 9.22 24.59 19.45
CA TYR A 102 9.74 24.16 18.15
C TYR A 102 10.73 22.97 18.27
N ALA A 103 11.54 22.98 19.33
CA ALA A 103 12.47 21.90 19.64
C ALA A 103 11.78 20.52 19.85
N ASP A 104 10.56 20.51 20.40
CA ASP A 104 9.85 19.27 20.73
C ASP A 104 9.05 18.73 19.54
N ILE A 105 8.84 19.52 18.48
CA ILE A 105 8.06 19.09 17.31
C ILE A 105 8.75 17.94 16.59
N GLU A 106 10.04 18.07 16.36
CA GLU A 106 10.82 17.06 15.63
C GLU A 106 10.95 15.76 16.44
N GLU A 107 11.17 15.86 17.74
CA GLU A 107 11.25 14.71 18.63
C GLU A 107 9.91 13.99 18.76
N ASN A 108 8.81 14.71 18.85
CA ASN A 108 7.45 14.12 18.86
C ASN A 108 7.08 13.45 17.53
N LEU A 109 7.51 14.01 16.39
CA LEU A 109 7.30 13.37 15.09
C LEU A 109 8.08 12.07 15.00
N ARG A 110 9.35 12.06 15.38
CA ARG A 110 10.20 10.87 15.39
C ARG A 110 9.70 9.79 16.35
N ALA A 111 9.14 10.18 17.49
CA ALA A 111 8.57 9.23 18.46
C ALA A 111 7.31 8.52 17.94
N GLN A 112 6.67 9.04 16.89
CA GLN A 112 5.49 8.46 16.25
C GLN A 112 5.84 7.62 15.01
N GLU A 113 7.08 7.68 14.55
CA GLU A 113 7.55 6.91 13.41
C GLU A 113 8.30 5.66 13.89
N THR A 114 7.82 4.49 13.48
CA THR A 114 8.50 3.21 13.69
C THR A 114 9.33 2.83 12.47
N SER A 115 10.25 3.73 12.07
CA SER A 115 11.11 3.50 10.92
C SER A 115 12.08 2.34 11.16
N GLY A 116 12.17 1.42 10.20
CA GLY A 116 13.12 0.31 10.22
C GLY A 116 12.83 -0.77 11.27
N ALA A 117 11.66 -0.77 11.89
CA ALA A 117 11.27 -1.79 12.85
C ALA A 117 10.79 -3.06 12.13
N ILE A 118 11.24 -4.21 12.64
CA ILE A 118 10.72 -5.52 12.23
C ILE A 118 9.75 -5.97 13.28
N PHE A 119 8.50 -6.22 12.87
CA PHE A 119 7.45 -6.69 13.76
C PHE A 119 7.22 -8.18 13.59
N GLU A 120 7.06 -8.88 14.70
CA GLU A 120 6.52 -10.23 14.67
C GLU A 120 5.01 -10.13 14.49
N ALA A 121 4.46 -10.88 13.53
CA ALA A 121 3.04 -10.92 13.27
C ALA A 121 2.55 -12.37 13.33
N GLU A 122 1.39 -12.57 13.95
CA GLU A 122 0.70 -13.86 13.91
C GLU A 122 -0.16 -13.93 12.64
N ALA A 123 0.01 -14.99 11.88
CA ALA A 123 -0.62 -15.17 10.59
C ALA A 123 -1.57 -16.37 10.58
N ASP A 124 -2.71 -16.23 9.90
CA ASP A 124 -3.66 -17.33 9.69
C ASP A 124 -3.16 -18.24 8.55
N LEU A 125 -2.57 -19.37 8.92
CA LEU A 125 -2.04 -20.36 7.97
C LEU A 125 -3.10 -21.02 7.09
N THR A 126 -4.39 -20.82 7.37
CA THR A 126 -5.46 -21.33 6.51
C THR A 126 -5.72 -20.42 5.31
N HIS A 127 -5.21 -19.17 5.35
CA HIS A 127 -5.36 -18.24 4.25
C HIS A 127 -4.44 -18.61 3.07
N PRO A 128 -4.93 -18.60 1.82
CA PRO A 128 -4.16 -19.01 0.64
C PRO A 128 -2.82 -18.28 0.46
N PHE A 129 -2.70 -17.03 0.88
CA PHE A 129 -1.45 -16.27 0.82
C PHE A 129 -0.32 -16.84 1.68
N LEU A 130 -0.67 -17.69 2.65
CA LEU A 130 0.28 -18.27 3.58
C LEU A 130 0.58 -19.76 3.28
N TYR A 131 0.07 -20.27 2.17
CA TYR A 131 0.40 -21.63 1.75
C TYR A 131 1.91 -21.75 1.49
N GLY A 132 2.52 -22.72 2.14
CA GLY A 132 3.97 -22.93 2.13
C GLY A 132 4.69 -22.48 3.40
N TYR A 133 4.03 -21.69 4.26
CA TYR A 133 4.54 -21.41 5.60
C TYR A 133 4.16 -22.55 6.55
N THR A 134 5.10 -22.94 7.40
CA THR A 134 4.95 -24.03 8.39
C THR A 134 4.75 -23.51 9.82
N SER A 135 4.96 -22.22 10.03
CA SER A 135 4.79 -21.54 11.31
C SER A 135 3.92 -20.31 11.12
N ASN A 136 3.08 -20.03 12.11
CA ASN A 136 2.24 -18.82 12.16
C ASN A 136 3.01 -17.56 12.62
N LYS A 137 4.31 -17.70 12.88
CA LYS A 137 5.23 -16.63 13.31
C LYS A 137 6.49 -16.65 12.47
#